data_9719b5ab6cb98baa0f8f856d6f32f83d
#
_entry.id   9719b5ab6cb98baa0f8f856d6f32f83d
#
_cell.length_a   1.000
_cell.length_b   1.000
_cell.length_c   1.000
_cell.angle_alpha   90.00
_cell.angle_beta   90.00
_cell.angle_gamma   90.00
#
_symmetry.space_group_name_H-M   'P 1'
#
loop_
_entity.id
_entity.type
_entity.pdbx_description
1 polymer ?
#
loop_
_entity_poly.entity_id
_entity_poly.type
_entity_poly.pdbx_seq_one_letter_code
_entity_poly.pdbx_strand_id
1 'polypeptide(L)'
;MVDQRACVYCAKFNRQIAKIYPNTAAGQIAPLRRVSRLKKWPSDLAGIIPAYATPTFILVDEGREVGRFAGYSKPETFWMRLQPLLALLVSPPSAVADEHEEVPFIPRLPRPRPEPPI
;
A
#
# COMPACT_ATOMS: atom_id res chain seq x y z
N MET A 1 1.42 -5.00 -6.14
CA MET A 1 2.75 -5.65 -6.04
C MET A 1 3.42 -5.67 -7.39
N VAL A 2 4.58 -5.08 -7.46
CA VAL A 2 5.43 -5.13 -8.65
C VAL A 2 6.35 -6.33 -8.51
N ASP A 3 6.30 -7.26 -9.44
CA ASP A 3 7.13 -8.47 -9.38
C ASP A 3 7.84 -8.72 -10.71
N GLN A 4 8.60 -9.80 -10.77
CA GLN A 4 9.21 -10.26 -12.00
C GLN A 4 9.54 -11.75 -11.84
N ARG A 5 9.81 -12.39 -12.97
CA ARG A 5 10.20 -13.79 -12.97
C ARG A 5 11.56 -13.94 -12.28
N ALA A 6 11.77 -15.08 -11.63
CA ALA A 6 13.02 -15.40 -10.94
C ALA A 6 13.34 -14.45 -9.77
N CYS A 7 12.34 -13.79 -9.23
CA CYS A 7 12.51 -12.95 -8.04
C CYS A 7 12.37 -13.81 -6.78
N VAL A 8 13.49 -14.04 -6.08
CA VAL A 8 13.51 -14.90 -4.89
C VAL A 8 12.62 -14.35 -3.79
N TYR A 9 12.67 -13.04 -3.56
CA TYR A 9 11.88 -12.43 -2.50
C TYR A 9 10.39 -12.34 -2.87
N CYS A 10 10.09 -12.26 -4.16
CA CYS A 10 8.69 -12.35 -4.62
C CYS A 10 8.14 -13.74 -4.33
N ALA A 11 8.92 -14.78 -4.58
CA ALA A 11 8.52 -16.15 -4.30
C ALA A 11 8.30 -16.37 -2.80
N LYS A 12 9.16 -15.78 -1.97
CA LYS A 12 9.02 -15.87 -0.53
C LYS A 12 7.73 -15.21 -0.06
N PHE A 13 7.43 -14.02 -0.57
CA PHE A 13 6.17 -13.34 -0.28
C PHE A 13 4.99 -14.20 -0.69
N ASN A 14 5.05 -14.81 -1.88
CA ASN A 14 3.97 -15.66 -2.37
C ASN A 14 3.69 -16.83 -1.44
N ARG A 15 4.73 -17.42 -0.85
CA ARG A 15 4.55 -18.53 0.09
C ARG A 15 4.02 -18.09 1.44
N GLN A 16 4.45 -16.94 1.93
CA GLN A 16 4.22 -16.54 3.31
C GLN A 16 3.01 -15.62 3.51
N ILE A 17 2.71 -14.80 2.52
CA ILE A 17 1.66 -13.77 2.66
C ILE A 17 0.54 -13.94 1.64
N ALA A 18 0.87 -14.14 0.37
CA ALA A 18 -0.13 -14.03 -0.69
C ALA A 18 -1.33 -14.94 -0.50
N LYS A 19 -1.12 -16.12 0.04
CA LYS A 19 -2.20 -17.09 0.22
C LYS A 19 -3.20 -16.67 1.28
N ILE A 20 -2.74 -15.98 2.32
CA ILE A 20 -3.61 -15.56 3.42
C ILE A 20 -4.10 -14.12 3.25
N TYR A 21 -3.43 -13.34 2.42
CA TYR A 21 -3.71 -11.91 2.29
C TYR A 21 -5.20 -11.60 2.00
N PRO A 22 -5.86 -12.30 1.07
CA PRO A 22 -7.27 -11.97 0.78
C PRO A 22 -8.19 -12.12 2.00
N ASN A 23 -7.79 -12.95 2.97
CA ASN A 23 -8.60 -13.19 4.15
C ASN A 23 -8.29 -12.25 5.30
N THR A 24 -7.36 -11.33 5.11
CA THR A 24 -7.00 -10.35 6.13
C THR A 24 -7.81 -9.07 5.96
N ALA A 25 -7.89 -8.26 7.02
CA ALA A 25 -8.55 -6.97 6.93
C ALA A 25 -7.89 -6.10 5.85
N ALA A 26 -6.56 -6.11 5.80
CA ALA A 26 -5.82 -5.36 4.78
C ALA A 26 -6.20 -5.80 3.37
N GLY A 27 -6.30 -7.11 3.16
CA GLY A 27 -6.66 -7.65 1.85
C GLY A 27 -8.08 -7.31 1.43
N GLN A 28 -8.98 -7.13 2.38
CA GLN A 28 -10.34 -6.70 2.10
C GLN A 28 -10.38 -5.23 1.69
N ILE A 29 -9.56 -4.40 2.33
CA ILE A 29 -9.49 -2.97 2.04
C ILE A 29 -8.72 -2.73 0.74
N ALA A 30 -7.60 -3.40 0.56
CA ALA A 30 -6.69 -3.19 -0.57
C ALA A 30 -6.31 -4.54 -1.17
N PRO A 31 -7.14 -5.07 -2.06
CA PRO A 31 -6.84 -6.37 -2.70
C PRO A 31 -5.49 -6.37 -3.40
N LEU A 32 -4.82 -7.51 -3.35
CA LEU A 32 -3.52 -7.66 -3.99
C LEU A 32 -3.68 -7.72 -5.49
N ARG A 33 -2.97 -6.87 -6.19
CA ARG A 33 -2.94 -6.85 -7.64
C ARG A 33 -1.49 -6.93 -8.07
N ARG A 34 -1.21 -7.68 -9.12
CA ARG A 34 0.15 -7.92 -9.57
C ARG A 34 0.42 -7.27 -10.91
N VAL A 35 1.58 -6.63 -11.02
CA VAL A 35 2.08 -6.13 -12.30
C VAL A 35 3.54 -6.54 -12.43
N SER A 36 3.96 -6.81 -13.66
CA SER A 36 5.33 -7.20 -13.90
C SER A 36 6.19 -5.96 -14.13
N ARG A 37 7.36 -5.94 -13.51
CA ARG A 37 8.34 -4.88 -13.74
C ARG A 37 8.75 -4.81 -15.21
N LEU A 38 8.70 -5.94 -15.90
CA LEU A 38 9.22 -6.07 -17.26
C LEU A 38 8.18 -5.87 -18.34
N LYS A 39 6.92 -5.65 -17.97
CA LYS A 39 5.83 -5.52 -18.95
C LYS A 39 5.17 -4.16 -18.81
N LYS A 40 4.45 -3.76 -19.85
CA LYS A 40 3.66 -2.55 -19.82
C LYS A 40 2.54 -2.70 -18.78
N TRP A 41 2.36 -1.66 -17.97
CA TRP A 41 1.34 -1.68 -16.94
C TRP A 41 -0.03 -1.31 -17.51
N PRO A 42 -1.10 -1.79 -16.87
CA PRO A 42 -2.47 -1.43 -17.30
C PRO A 42 -2.70 0.07 -17.31
N SER A 43 -3.59 0.51 -18.17
CA SER A 43 -3.83 1.94 -18.37
C SER A 43 -4.36 2.65 -17.13
N ASP A 44 -5.08 1.95 -16.25
CA ASP A 44 -5.56 2.54 -15.01
C ASP A 44 -4.45 2.85 -14.01
N LEU A 45 -3.23 2.37 -14.27
CA LEU A 45 -2.05 2.66 -13.47
C LEU A 45 -1.09 3.63 -14.16
N ALA A 46 -1.57 4.33 -15.20
CA ALA A 46 -0.71 5.21 -15.99
C ALA A 46 -0.11 6.36 -15.16
N GLY A 47 -0.81 6.76 -14.09
CA GLY A 47 -0.30 7.83 -13.22
C GLY A 47 0.71 7.38 -12.18
N ILE A 48 1.06 6.09 -12.17
CA ILE A 48 1.96 5.53 -11.16
C ILE A 48 3.36 5.40 -11.77
N ILE A 49 4.35 5.93 -11.05
CA ILE A 49 5.74 5.81 -11.49
C ILE A 49 6.20 4.37 -11.33
N PRO A 50 6.71 3.73 -12.39
CA PRO A 50 7.15 2.34 -12.31
C PRO A 50 8.25 2.13 -11.27
N ALA A 51 8.31 0.93 -10.72
CA ALA A 51 9.33 0.54 -9.77
C ALA A 51 10.32 -0.42 -10.43
N TYR A 52 11.57 -0.33 -10.02
CA TYR A 52 12.61 -1.20 -10.56
C TYR A 52 12.98 -2.34 -9.62
N ALA A 53 12.87 -2.13 -8.32
CA ALA A 53 13.13 -3.18 -7.35
C ALA A 53 11.93 -4.13 -7.25
N THR A 54 12.18 -5.40 -7.01
CA THR A 54 11.10 -6.38 -6.79
C THR A 54 11.37 -7.21 -5.56
N PRO A 55 10.33 -7.48 -4.77
CA PRO A 55 8.99 -6.93 -4.92
C PRO A 55 8.95 -5.48 -4.46
N THR A 56 8.10 -4.67 -5.09
CA THR A 56 7.75 -3.35 -4.57
C THR A 56 6.25 -3.34 -4.37
N PHE A 57 5.81 -2.85 -3.22
CA PHE A 57 4.40 -2.77 -2.88
C PHE A 57 3.96 -1.33 -2.95
N ILE A 58 3.02 -1.05 -3.84
CA ILE A 58 2.50 0.29 -4.06
C ILE A 58 1.02 0.28 -3.71
N LEU A 59 0.64 1.11 -2.74
CA LEU A 59 -0.76 1.27 -2.41
C LEU A 59 -1.34 2.35 -3.30
N VAL A 60 -2.38 1.99 -4.04
CA VAL A 60 -3.01 2.86 -5.03
C VAL A 60 -4.45 3.08 -4.64
N ASP A 61 -4.91 4.32 -4.73
CA ASP A 61 -6.29 4.69 -4.48
C ASP A 61 -6.75 5.61 -5.60
N GLU A 62 -7.77 5.16 -6.34
CA GLU A 62 -8.34 5.93 -7.46
C GLU A 62 -7.28 6.40 -8.45
N GLY A 63 -6.39 5.49 -8.82
CA GLY A 63 -5.36 5.77 -9.81
C GLY A 63 -4.17 6.55 -9.30
N ARG A 64 -4.13 6.88 -8.02
CA ARG A 64 -3.04 7.64 -7.43
C ARG A 64 -2.27 6.82 -6.41
N GLU A 65 -0.98 7.05 -6.36
CA GLU A 65 -0.15 6.37 -5.37
C GLU A 65 -0.33 7.01 -4.00
N VAL A 66 -0.67 6.17 -3.01
CA VAL A 66 -0.73 6.60 -1.61
C VAL A 66 0.65 6.50 -0.99
N GLY A 67 1.38 5.45 -1.33
CA GLY A 67 2.73 5.25 -0.85
C GLY A 67 3.26 3.92 -1.34
N ARG A 68 4.55 3.67 -1.08
CA ARG A 68 5.18 2.42 -1.49
C ARG A 68 6.31 2.03 -0.56
N PHE A 69 6.65 0.76 -0.59
CA PHE A 69 7.87 0.26 0.04
C PHE A 69 8.39 -0.89 -0.79
N ALA A 70 9.72 -1.05 -0.78
CA ALA A 70 10.40 -2.06 -1.59
C ALA A 70 10.94 -3.17 -0.71
N GLY A 71 10.97 -4.38 -1.29
CA GLY A 71 11.58 -5.54 -0.65
C GLY A 71 10.61 -6.31 0.21
N TYR A 72 11.00 -7.55 0.49
CA TYR A 72 10.25 -8.41 1.40
C TYR A 72 11.24 -9.28 2.17
N SER A 73 11.17 -9.27 3.49
CA SER A 73 12.02 -10.14 4.31
C SER A 73 11.18 -11.12 5.12
N LYS A 74 10.19 -10.65 5.85
CA LYS A 74 9.37 -11.51 6.70
C LYS A 74 8.00 -10.88 6.93
N PRO A 75 7.00 -11.68 7.37
CA PRO A 75 5.64 -11.17 7.54
C PRO A 75 5.53 -9.95 8.44
N GLU A 76 6.22 -9.95 9.57
CA GLU A 76 6.11 -8.84 10.53
C GLU A 76 6.51 -7.51 9.92
N THR A 77 7.61 -7.52 9.16
CA THR A 77 8.09 -6.28 8.51
C THR A 77 7.12 -5.82 7.44
N PHE A 78 6.55 -6.77 6.69
CA PHE A 78 5.57 -6.43 5.66
C PHE A 78 4.36 -5.71 6.27
N TRP A 79 3.77 -6.31 7.32
CA TRP A 79 2.61 -5.72 7.97
C TRP A 79 2.93 -4.37 8.60
N MET A 80 4.11 -4.25 9.21
CA MET A 80 4.54 -3.02 9.85
C MET A 80 4.67 -1.88 8.85
N ARG A 81 5.09 -2.18 7.63
CA ARG A 81 5.22 -1.16 6.58
C ARG A 81 3.89 -0.84 5.90
N LEU A 82 3.01 -1.83 5.78
CA LEU A 82 1.74 -1.63 5.11
C LEU A 82 0.74 -0.84 5.95
N GLN A 83 0.72 -1.07 7.26
CA GLN A 83 -0.28 -0.46 8.14
C GLN A 83 -0.33 1.06 8.06
N PRO A 84 0.79 1.79 8.12
CA PRO A 84 0.72 3.25 8.01
C PRO A 84 0.12 3.73 6.69
N LEU A 85 0.35 3.01 5.61
CA LEU A 85 -0.21 3.37 4.32
C LEU A 85 -1.72 3.15 4.30
N LEU A 86 -2.18 2.03 4.85
CA LEU A 86 -3.61 1.76 4.93
C LEU A 86 -4.33 2.80 5.77
N ALA A 87 -3.68 3.29 6.81
CA ALA A 87 -4.26 4.32 7.66
C ALA A 87 -4.56 5.59 6.88
N LEU A 88 -3.78 5.88 5.85
CA LEU A 88 -4.02 7.05 5.01
C LEU A 88 -5.27 6.91 4.17
N LEU A 89 -5.67 5.68 3.82
CA LEU A 89 -6.90 5.44 3.08
C LEU A 89 -8.14 5.68 3.93
N VAL A 90 -8.06 5.28 5.18
CA VAL A 90 -9.22 5.26 6.07
C VAL A 90 -9.48 6.62 6.70
N SER A 91 -8.47 7.45 6.76
CA SER A 91 -8.62 8.74 7.44
C SER A 91 -9.31 9.71 6.52
N PRO A 92 -10.01 9.76 5.86
CA PRO A 92 -10.69 10.84 5.23
C PRO A 92 -12.08 10.91 5.43
N PRO A 93 -12.21 11.19 5.30
CA PRO A 93 -13.21 11.60 5.26
C PRO A 93 -14.38 11.17 5.55
N SER A 94 -14.15 10.52 5.71
CA SER A 94 -15.08 10.32 6.06
C SER A 94 -15.46 10.14 6.91
N ALA A 95 -15.14 10.05 7.15
CA ALA A 95 -15.49 9.93 7.91
C ALA A 95 -15.67 10.16 8.72
N VAL A 96 -15.55 10.23 8.88
CA VAL A 96 -15.81 10.45 9.65
C VAL A 96 -16.09 10.89 10.29
N ALA A 97 -16.00 11.18 10.29
CA ALA A 97 -16.29 11.53 10.92
C ALA A 97 -16.67 11.80 11.60
N ASP A 98 -16.52 11.89 11.68
CA ASP A 98 -16.84 12.10 12.31
C ASP A 98 -16.98 12.22 13.13
N GLU A 99 -16.61 12.30 13.26
CA GLU A 99 -16.55 12.31 13.84
C GLU A 99 -16.36 12.66 14.61
N HIS A 100 -15.98 12.79 14.65
CA HIS A 100 -15.54 13.00 15.10
C HIS A 100 -15.23 13.60 15.66
N GLU A 101 -15.08 13.91 15.75
CA GLU A 101 -14.68 14.20 15.96
C GLU A 101 -14.31 14.71 16.42
N GLU A 102 -14.07 14.94 16.48
CA GLU A 102 -13.55 15.14 16.58
C GLU A 102 -13.02 15.59 16.85
N VAL A 103 -12.94 15.71 16.86
CA VAL A 103 -12.26 15.86 16.81
C VAL A 103 -11.65 16.46 17.01
N PRO A 104 -11.45 16.89 17.15
CA PRO A 104 -10.73 17.18 17.02
C PRO A 104 -10.04 17.45 17.11
N PHE A 105 -9.40 17.47 17.02
CA PHE A 105 -8.61 17.35 16.56
C PHE A 105 -8.06 17.63 16.34
N ILE A 106 -7.66 17.71 16.41
CA ILE A 106 -6.98 17.43 15.75
C ILE A 106 -6.41 17.79 15.39
N PRO A 107 -6.21 18.03 15.44
CA PRO A 107 -5.48 17.91 14.73
C PRO A 107 -4.99 18.15 14.44
N ARG A 108 -4.60 18.35 14.66
CA ARG A 108 -4.11 18.13 14.00
C ARG A 108 -3.51 18.14 13.50
N LEU A 109 -3.21 18.23 13.64
CA LEU A 109 -2.68 17.86 12.85
C LEU A 109 -2.26 17.87 12.26
N PRO A 110 -2.06 18.16 12.32
CA PRO A 110 -1.57 17.85 11.49
C PRO A 110 -1.15 17.70 10.96
N ARG A 111 -0.73 17.89 11.07
CA ARG A 111 -0.37 17.44 10.31
C ARG A 111 0.26 17.33 9.64
N PRO A 112 0.30 17.41 9.61
CA PRO A 112 0.87 17.01 8.77
C PRO A 112 1.26 16.96 8.06
N ARG A 113 1.62 17.06 8.05
CA ARG A 113 1.91 16.74 7.22
C ARG A 113 2.37 16.57 6.55
N PRO A 114 2.42 16.67 6.52
CA PRO A 114 2.79 16.21 5.76
C PRO A 114 3.24 16.12 5.14
N GLU A 115 3.67 16.16 5.21
CA GLU A 115 3.98 15.82 4.55
C GLU A 115 4.43 15.46 4.14
N PRO A 116 4.73 15.51 4.20
CA PRO A 116 5.12 14.89 3.69
C PRO A 116 5.40 14.37 3.28
N PRO A 117 5.75 14.29 3.34
CA PRO A 117 5.97 13.68 2.89
C PRO A 117 6.06 13.25 2.49
N ILE A 118 6.46 13.24 2.46
CA ILE A 118 6.28 12.87 2.15
C ILE A 118 6.43 12.64 1.85
#